data_41c41877611623e66e2a3200ca134eb2
#
_entry.id   41c41877611623e66e2a3200ca134eb2
#
_cell.length_a   1.000
_cell.length_b   1.000
_cell.length_c   1.000
_cell.angle_alpha   90.00
_cell.angle_beta   90.00
_cell.angle_gamma   90.00
#
_symmetry.space_group_name_H-M   'P 1'
#
loop_
_entity.id
_entity.type
_entity.pdbx_description
1 polymer ?
#
loop_
_entity_poly.entity_id
_entity_poly.type
_entity_poly.pdbx_seq_one_letter_code
_entity_poly.pdbx_strand_id
1 'polypeptide(L)'
;MSAALVSTAEALVPAKPSLRALRTAAAKCRACPLWKLGTQTVFGAGPKNARIVFVGEQPGDREDVEGRPFVGPAGRLLDRALDAAGIDRGEVYVTNAVKHFKWRPAGKRRLHQKPNAREIAACRPWLEAEICVLAPDIVVALGATAAESLIGPAFRVTLDRGRKFDVPWARGFAATVHPSSILRGDPDEREKAFAALVADLKAIAGMQRHASSTDAGAQRLPQGERGVAG
;
A
#
# COMPACT_ATOMS: atom_id res chain seq x y z
N MET A 1 -15.74 -7.62 31.55
CA MET A 1 -15.59 -8.08 30.17
C MET A 1 -14.17 -7.73 29.72
N SER A 2 -13.28 -8.72 29.70
CA SER A 2 -11.88 -8.51 29.28
C SER A 2 -11.86 -8.20 27.78
N ALA A 3 -11.40 -6.99 27.42
CA ALA A 3 -11.11 -6.64 26.04
C ALA A 3 -9.99 -7.60 25.59
N ALA A 4 -10.33 -8.58 24.76
CA ALA A 4 -9.34 -9.44 24.15
C ALA A 4 -8.36 -8.54 23.39
N LEU A 5 -7.11 -8.49 23.85
CA LEU A 5 -6.02 -7.79 23.18
C LEU A 5 -6.02 -8.25 21.73
N VAL A 6 -6.23 -7.32 20.81
CA VAL A 6 -6.15 -7.60 19.36
C VAL A 6 -4.70 -7.98 19.10
N SER A 7 -4.45 -9.26 18.80
CA SER A 7 -3.13 -9.71 18.40
C SER A 7 -2.76 -8.97 17.12
N THR A 8 -1.67 -8.22 17.14
CA THR A 8 -1.12 -7.55 15.94
C THR A 8 0.16 -8.24 15.50
N ALA A 9 0.59 -7.96 14.29
CA ALA A 9 1.86 -8.49 13.76
C ALA A 9 3.11 -7.78 14.34
N GLU A 10 2.96 -6.85 15.27
CA GLU A 10 4.05 -6.02 15.81
C GLU A 10 5.20 -6.86 16.37
N ALA A 11 4.89 -7.84 17.21
CA ALA A 11 5.90 -8.74 17.79
C ALA A 11 6.58 -9.66 16.76
N LEU A 12 6.07 -9.74 15.53
CA LEU A 12 6.63 -10.53 14.45
C LEU A 12 7.55 -9.72 13.53
N VAL A 13 7.52 -8.39 13.62
CA VAL A 13 8.38 -7.51 12.84
C VAL A 13 9.82 -7.63 13.35
N PRO A 14 10.80 -7.95 12.49
CA PRO A 14 12.20 -8.06 12.92
C PRO A 14 12.75 -6.77 13.49
N ALA A 15 13.55 -6.83 14.56
CA ALA A 15 14.17 -5.66 15.19
C ALA A 15 15.09 -4.86 14.24
N LYS A 16 15.69 -5.52 13.24
CA LYS A 16 16.45 -4.89 12.15
C LYS A 16 15.73 -5.19 10.82
N PRO A 17 14.69 -4.40 10.46
CA PRO A 17 13.88 -4.70 9.30
C PRO A 17 14.65 -4.44 7.99
N SER A 18 14.45 -5.33 7.03
CA SER A 18 14.75 -5.16 5.62
C SER A 18 13.63 -5.80 4.82
N LEU A 19 13.40 -5.43 3.58
CA LEU A 19 12.32 -6.03 2.77
C LEU A 19 12.42 -7.56 2.73
N ARG A 20 13.64 -8.10 2.67
CA ARG A 20 13.88 -9.56 2.71
C ARG A 20 13.49 -10.16 4.06
N ALA A 21 13.93 -9.56 5.16
CA ALA A 21 13.64 -10.05 6.51
C ALA A 21 12.15 -9.96 6.81
N LEU A 22 11.51 -8.83 6.45
CA LEU A 22 10.07 -8.62 6.60
C LEU A 22 9.26 -9.68 5.82
N ARG A 23 9.59 -9.93 4.55
CA ARG A 23 8.93 -10.95 3.73
C ARG A 23 9.06 -12.34 4.34
N THR A 24 10.26 -12.71 4.80
CA THR A 24 10.50 -14.02 5.43
C THR A 24 9.70 -14.19 6.73
N ALA A 25 9.63 -13.16 7.55
CA ALA A 25 8.86 -13.19 8.81
C ALA A 25 7.34 -13.19 8.52
N ALA A 26 6.87 -12.35 7.59
CA ALA A 26 5.45 -12.25 7.22
C ALA A 26 4.91 -13.55 6.63
N ALA A 27 5.73 -14.37 5.96
CA ALA A 27 5.31 -15.67 5.43
C ALA A 27 4.78 -16.64 6.51
N LYS A 28 5.14 -16.41 7.78
CA LYS A 28 4.67 -17.21 8.92
C LYS A 28 3.63 -16.47 9.78
N CYS A 29 3.11 -15.35 9.32
CA CYS A 29 2.21 -14.50 10.09
C CYS A 29 0.87 -15.18 10.35
N ARG A 30 0.46 -15.21 11.63
CA ARG A 30 -0.82 -15.72 12.12
C ARG A 30 -1.52 -14.73 13.04
N ALA A 31 -1.22 -13.43 12.92
CA ALA A 31 -1.76 -12.39 13.80
C ALA A 31 -3.26 -12.13 13.62
N CYS A 32 -3.87 -12.54 12.51
CA CYS A 32 -5.32 -12.44 12.28
C CYS A 32 -5.85 -13.70 11.59
N PRO A 33 -7.17 -13.98 11.66
CA PRO A 33 -7.75 -15.23 11.11
C PRO A 33 -7.55 -15.43 9.60
N LEU A 34 -7.20 -14.39 8.85
CA LEU A 34 -7.11 -14.44 7.38
C LEU A 34 -6.04 -15.41 6.87
N TRP A 35 -5.02 -15.73 7.69
CA TRP A 35 -4.04 -16.76 7.33
C TRP A 35 -4.66 -18.16 7.11
N LYS A 36 -5.86 -18.42 7.67
CA LYS A 36 -6.61 -19.67 7.48
C LYS A 36 -7.37 -19.70 6.15
N LEU A 37 -7.64 -18.54 5.57
CA LEU A 37 -8.40 -18.38 4.32
C LEU A 37 -7.47 -18.26 3.12
N GLY A 38 -6.42 -17.44 3.25
CA GLY A 38 -5.43 -17.24 2.20
C GLY A 38 -4.57 -18.48 1.99
N THR A 39 -4.14 -18.70 0.75
CA THR A 39 -3.20 -19.76 0.38
C THR A 39 -1.81 -19.47 0.92
N GLN A 40 -1.44 -18.21 0.92
CA GLN A 40 -0.14 -17.72 1.39
C GLN A 40 -0.18 -16.24 1.75
N THR A 41 0.88 -15.75 2.38
CA THR A 41 1.10 -14.31 2.55
C THR A 41 1.55 -13.68 1.24
N VAL A 42 0.85 -12.66 0.78
CA VAL A 42 1.24 -11.85 -0.38
C VAL A 42 1.91 -10.58 0.11
N PHE A 43 3.23 -10.58 0.10
CA PHE A 43 4.05 -9.44 0.52
C PHE A 43 4.28 -8.47 -0.65
N GLY A 44 4.66 -7.22 -0.36
CA GLY A 44 4.89 -6.22 -1.39
C GLY A 44 6.01 -6.57 -2.37
N ALA A 45 6.00 -5.97 -3.56
CA ALA A 45 6.98 -6.21 -4.62
C ALA A 45 7.38 -4.91 -5.32
N GLY A 46 8.66 -4.81 -5.68
CA GLY A 46 9.27 -3.66 -6.34
C GLY A 46 10.70 -3.45 -5.87
N PRO A 47 11.40 -2.45 -6.43
CA PRO A 47 12.77 -2.14 -6.04
C PRO A 47 12.83 -1.58 -4.61
N LYS A 48 13.96 -1.84 -3.93
CA LYS A 48 14.20 -1.38 -2.55
C LYS A 48 14.34 0.15 -2.42
N ASN A 49 14.63 0.82 -3.51
CA ASN A 49 14.79 2.27 -3.62
C ASN A 49 13.59 2.93 -4.32
N ALA A 50 12.44 2.26 -4.36
CA ALA A 50 11.24 2.82 -4.96
C ALA A 50 10.86 4.14 -4.26
N ARG A 51 10.68 5.18 -5.07
CA ARG A 51 10.27 6.50 -4.58
C ARG A 51 8.76 6.66 -4.47
N ILE A 52 8.01 5.82 -5.16
CA ILE A 52 6.55 5.75 -5.09
C ILE A 52 6.14 4.36 -4.63
N VAL A 53 5.31 4.31 -3.58
CA VAL A 53 4.72 3.08 -3.04
C VAL A 53 3.22 3.10 -3.24
N PHE A 54 2.69 2.15 -3.99
CA PHE A 54 1.24 1.96 -4.14
C PHE A 54 0.73 0.94 -3.12
N VAL A 55 -0.33 1.30 -2.41
CA VAL A 55 -0.95 0.48 -1.38
C VAL A 55 -2.39 0.16 -1.76
N GLY A 56 -2.69 -1.11 -2.04
CA GLY A 56 -4.06 -1.61 -2.22
C GLY A 56 -4.70 -2.05 -0.91
N GLU A 57 -5.90 -2.64 -1.01
CA GLU A 57 -6.66 -3.15 0.13
C GLU A 57 -6.09 -4.47 0.63
N GLN A 58 -6.14 -5.51 -0.19
CA GLN A 58 -5.70 -6.88 0.08
C GLN A 58 -5.40 -7.60 -1.24
N PRO A 59 -4.72 -8.77 -1.21
CA PRO A 59 -4.56 -9.59 -2.39
C PRO A 59 -5.90 -10.02 -2.99
N GLY A 60 -5.96 -10.19 -4.30
CA GLY A 60 -7.05 -10.88 -4.98
C GLY A 60 -6.77 -12.38 -5.11
N ASP A 61 -7.66 -13.10 -5.80
CA ASP A 61 -7.57 -14.55 -6.00
C ASP A 61 -6.28 -14.98 -6.71
N ARG A 62 -5.89 -14.27 -7.77
CA ARG A 62 -4.65 -14.56 -8.50
C ARG A 62 -3.40 -14.25 -7.68
N GLU A 63 -3.40 -13.13 -7.01
CA GLU A 63 -2.32 -12.73 -6.12
C GLU A 63 -2.09 -13.73 -5.01
N ASP A 64 -3.17 -14.28 -4.42
CA ASP A 64 -3.12 -15.28 -3.37
C ASP A 64 -2.50 -16.61 -3.87
N VAL A 65 -2.80 -17.01 -5.11
CA VAL A 65 -2.23 -18.22 -5.73
C VAL A 65 -0.76 -18.00 -6.12
N GLU A 66 -0.45 -16.85 -6.75
CA GLU A 66 0.89 -16.57 -7.28
C GLU A 66 1.87 -16.02 -6.23
N GLY A 67 1.37 -15.58 -5.06
CA GLY A 67 2.19 -15.00 -4.00
C GLY A 67 2.78 -13.62 -4.34
N ARG A 68 2.26 -12.94 -5.36
CA ARG A 68 2.73 -11.64 -5.83
C ARG A 68 1.58 -10.62 -5.89
N PRO A 69 1.79 -9.37 -5.43
CA PRO A 69 0.75 -8.34 -5.46
C PRO A 69 0.52 -7.82 -6.88
N PHE A 70 -0.72 -7.46 -7.19
CA PHE A 70 -1.12 -6.80 -8.44
C PHE A 70 -0.80 -7.58 -9.73
N VAL A 71 -0.96 -8.90 -9.73
CA VAL A 71 -0.80 -9.76 -10.92
C VAL A 71 -2.13 -10.09 -11.62
N GLY A 72 -3.25 -9.85 -10.95
CA GLY A 72 -4.59 -10.07 -11.47
C GLY A 72 -5.11 -8.94 -12.38
N PRO A 73 -6.41 -8.94 -12.70
CA PRO A 73 -7.01 -7.95 -13.60
C PRO A 73 -6.83 -6.49 -13.14
N ALA A 74 -6.93 -6.24 -11.83
CA ALA A 74 -6.72 -4.90 -11.24
C ALA A 74 -5.26 -4.43 -11.42
N GLY A 75 -4.30 -5.34 -11.25
CA GLY A 75 -2.87 -5.07 -11.48
C GLY A 75 -2.59 -4.73 -12.93
N ARG A 76 -3.10 -5.50 -13.87
CA ARG A 76 -2.95 -5.18 -15.31
C ARG A 76 -3.54 -3.82 -15.69
N LEU A 77 -4.67 -3.43 -15.07
CA LEU A 77 -5.23 -2.09 -15.29
C LEU A 77 -4.34 -1.00 -14.68
N LEU A 78 -3.77 -1.27 -13.49
CA LEU A 78 -2.79 -0.37 -12.86
C LEU A 78 -1.56 -0.19 -13.76
N ASP A 79 -0.99 -1.30 -14.26
CA ASP A 79 0.20 -1.26 -15.12
C ASP A 79 -0.04 -0.41 -16.38
N ARG A 80 -1.20 -0.57 -17.03
CA ARG A 80 -1.60 0.26 -18.17
C ARG A 80 -1.75 1.75 -17.79
N ALA A 81 -2.30 2.03 -16.60
CA ALA A 81 -2.48 3.41 -16.14
C ALA A 81 -1.14 4.07 -15.78
N LEU A 82 -0.20 3.33 -15.20
CA LEU A 82 1.15 3.78 -14.92
C LEU A 82 1.90 4.11 -16.23
N ASP A 83 1.85 3.23 -17.21
CA ASP A 83 2.43 3.45 -18.54
C ASP A 83 1.86 4.71 -19.18
N ALA A 84 0.53 4.86 -19.24
CA ALA A 84 -0.14 6.04 -19.77
C ALA A 84 0.15 7.33 -18.98
N ALA A 85 0.55 7.21 -17.72
CA ALA A 85 0.98 8.33 -16.88
C ALA A 85 2.48 8.64 -16.99
N GLY A 86 3.26 7.83 -17.72
CA GLY A 86 4.72 7.94 -17.82
C GLY A 86 5.45 7.54 -16.54
N ILE A 87 4.90 6.60 -15.78
CA ILE A 87 5.51 6.03 -14.56
C ILE A 87 5.99 4.62 -14.89
N ASP A 88 7.30 4.37 -14.81
CA ASP A 88 7.83 3.02 -15.01
C ASP A 88 7.38 2.09 -13.87
N ARG A 89 6.69 1.01 -14.25
CA ARG A 89 6.25 -0.03 -13.31
C ARG A 89 7.43 -0.69 -12.59
N GLY A 90 8.60 -0.74 -13.21
CA GLY A 90 9.83 -1.27 -12.62
C GLY A 90 10.43 -0.40 -11.51
N GLU A 91 10.07 0.88 -11.43
CA GLU A 91 10.59 1.83 -10.46
C GLU A 91 9.66 2.03 -9.24
N VAL A 92 8.47 1.46 -9.26
CA VAL A 92 7.52 1.59 -8.16
C VAL A 92 7.40 0.31 -7.33
N TYR A 93 7.09 0.47 -6.05
CA TYR A 93 6.76 -0.63 -5.16
C TYR A 93 5.25 -0.74 -4.99
N VAL A 94 4.73 -1.95 -5.03
CA VAL A 94 3.30 -2.21 -4.82
C VAL A 94 3.11 -3.15 -3.64
N THR A 95 2.13 -2.85 -2.80
CA THR A 95 1.76 -3.67 -1.65
C THR A 95 0.28 -3.52 -1.33
N ASN A 96 -0.18 -4.12 -0.24
CA ASN A 96 -1.54 -4.02 0.26
C ASN A 96 -1.56 -3.74 1.76
N ALA A 97 -2.64 -3.14 2.25
CA ALA A 97 -2.87 -2.93 3.68
C ALA A 97 -2.96 -4.26 4.44
N VAL A 98 -3.54 -5.28 3.83
CA VAL A 98 -3.64 -6.63 4.37
C VAL A 98 -2.88 -7.62 3.49
N LYS A 99 -2.13 -8.55 4.10
CA LYS A 99 -1.23 -9.46 3.37
C LYS A 99 -1.85 -10.83 3.03
N HIS A 100 -3.08 -11.12 3.46
CA HIS A 100 -3.79 -12.35 3.15
C HIS A 100 -5.12 -12.05 2.46
N PHE A 101 -5.53 -12.94 1.56
CA PHE A 101 -6.78 -12.82 0.83
C PHE A 101 -7.98 -13.22 1.70
N LYS A 102 -8.91 -12.28 1.90
CA LYS A 102 -10.20 -12.56 2.52
C LYS A 102 -11.25 -12.88 1.47
N TRP A 103 -11.85 -14.04 1.58
CA TRP A 103 -12.85 -14.50 0.62
C TRP A 103 -13.94 -15.36 1.28
N ARG A 104 -15.01 -15.58 0.56
CA ARG A 104 -16.03 -16.58 0.87
C ARG A 104 -16.28 -17.46 -0.35
N PRO A 105 -16.69 -18.74 -0.15
CA PRO A 105 -17.03 -19.62 -1.27
C PRO A 105 -18.31 -19.14 -1.97
N ALA A 106 -18.34 -19.29 -3.30
CA ALA A 106 -19.52 -19.13 -4.12
C ALA A 106 -19.43 -20.13 -5.29
N GLY A 107 -19.94 -21.33 -5.08
CA GLY A 107 -19.72 -22.49 -5.92
C GLY A 107 -18.21 -22.80 -6.02
N LYS A 108 -17.69 -22.85 -7.24
CA LYS A 108 -16.25 -23.07 -7.51
C LYS A 108 -15.38 -21.81 -7.40
N ARG A 109 -15.97 -20.63 -7.09
CA ARG A 109 -15.25 -19.35 -7.03
C ARG A 109 -14.98 -18.93 -5.61
N ARG A 110 -13.85 -18.24 -5.40
CA ARG A 110 -13.53 -17.51 -4.18
C ARG A 110 -13.93 -16.04 -4.37
N LEU A 111 -15.02 -15.62 -3.72
CA LEU A 111 -15.49 -14.22 -3.80
C LEU A 111 -14.78 -13.38 -2.76
N HIS A 112 -14.13 -12.33 -3.23
CA HIS A 112 -13.51 -11.30 -2.42
C HIS A 112 -14.47 -10.74 -1.36
N GLN A 113 -13.98 -10.58 -0.13
CA GLN A 113 -14.65 -9.90 0.97
C GLN A 113 -13.75 -8.80 1.52
N LYS A 114 -14.31 -7.63 1.80
CA LYS A 114 -13.55 -6.53 2.42
C LYS A 114 -13.02 -6.96 3.79
N PRO A 115 -11.72 -6.72 4.10
CA PRO A 115 -11.20 -6.93 5.45
C PRO A 115 -11.86 -5.97 6.43
N ASN A 116 -12.08 -6.43 7.66
CA ASN A 116 -12.63 -5.59 8.72
C ASN A 116 -11.51 -4.79 9.44
N ALA A 117 -11.90 -3.84 10.27
CA ALA A 117 -10.97 -2.96 10.98
C ALA A 117 -9.95 -3.73 11.85
N ARG A 118 -10.36 -4.85 12.48
CA ARG A 118 -9.46 -5.68 13.31
C ARG A 118 -8.41 -6.40 12.47
N GLU A 119 -8.79 -6.89 11.31
CA GLU A 119 -7.88 -7.56 10.36
C GLU A 119 -6.87 -6.58 9.77
N ILE A 120 -7.32 -5.37 9.44
CA ILE A 120 -6.46 -4.27 8.98
C ILE A 120 -5.48 -3.88 10.09
N ALA A 121 -5.97 -3.62 11.30
CA ALA A 121 -5.13 -3.25 12.44
C ALA A 121 -4.09 -4.33 12.78
N ALA A 122 -4.48 -5.61 12.74
CA ALA A 122 -3.56 -6.73 12.98
C ALA A 122 -2.44 -6.81 11.92
N CYS A 123 -2.71 -6.41 10.68
CA CYS A 123 -1.75 -6.47 9.57
C CYS A 123 -0.91 -5.19 9.40
N ARG A 124 -1.36 -4.07 9.98
CA ARG A 124 -0.76 -2.74 9.86
C ARG A 124 0.76 -2.70 10.13
N PRO A 125 1.32 -3.40 11.16
CA PRO A 125 2.76 -3.35 11.42
C PRO A 125 3.63 -3.80 10.24
N TRP A 126 3.14 -4.71 9.39
CA TRP A 126 3.86 -5.07 8.16
C TRP A 126 3.92 -3.93 7.15
N LEU A 127 2.80 -3.24 6.93
CA LEU A 127 2.75 -2.10 6.01
C LEU A 127 3.63 -0.95 6.50
N GLU A 128 3.56 -0.62 7.78
CA GLU A 128 4.38 0.43 8.39
C GLU A 128 5.87 0.11 8.28
N ALA A 129 6.26 -1.13 8.53
CA ALA A 129 7.65 -1.57 8.39
C ALA A 129 8.13 -1.55 6.92
N GLU A 130 7.28 -1.90 5.94
CA GLU A 130 7.60 -1.74 4.52
C GLU A 130 7.86 -0.27 4.16
N ILE A 131 6.96 0.63 4.55
CA ILE A 131 7.07 2.07 4.29
C ILE A 131 8.34 2.64 4.95
N CYS A 132 8.60 2.27 6.20
CA CYS A 132 9.79 2.71 6.93
C CYS A 132 11.10 2.26 6.24
N VAL A 133 11.17 1.01 5.78
CA VAL A 133 12.37 0.48 5.09
C VAL A 133 12.56 1.11 3.71
N LEU A 134 11.47 1.39 3.00
CA LEU A 134 11.51 1.99 1.66
C LEU A 134 11.80 3.50 1.72
N ALA A 135 11.34 4.19 2.76
CA ALA A 135 11.41 5.64 2.91
C ALA A 135 11.04 6.41 1.63
N PRO A 136 9.84 6.15 1.06
CA PRO A 136 9.48 6.69 -0.24
C PRO A 136 9.20 8.19 -0.19
N ASP A 137 9.23 8.85 -1.35
CA ASP A 137 8.80 10.24 -1.47
C ASP A 137 7.27 10.36 -1.35
N ILE A 138 6.54 9.43 -1.94
CA ILE A 138 5.08 9.44 -1.92
C ILE A 138 4.54 8.02 -1.71
N VAL A 139 3.60 7.89 -0.76
CA VAL A 139 2.75 6.71 -0.62
C VAL A 139 1.39 7.00 -1.24
N VAL A 140 0.93 6.13 -2.12
CA VAL A 140 -0.32 6.28 -2.87
C VAL A 140 -1.31 5.19 -2.46
N ALA A 141 -2.40 5.59 -1.81
CA ALA A 141 -3.48 4.66 -1.51
C ALA A 141 -4.37 4.42 -2.75
N LEU A 142 -4.57 3.17 -3.08
CA LEU A 142 -5.50 2.72 -4.12
C LEU A 142 -6.83 2.30 -3.47
N GLY A 143 -7.80 3.22 -3.49
CA GLY A 143 -9.13 3.02 -2.94
C GLY A 143 -9.29 3.40 -1.47
N ALA A 144 -10.55 3.45 -1.02
CA ALA A 144 -10.92 3.94 0.30
C ALA A 144 -10.31 3.12 1.44
N THR A 145 -10.34 1.79 1.36
CA THR A 145 -9.82 0.93 2.44
C THR A 145 -8.33 1.14 2.68
N ALA A 146 -7.53 1.28 1.62
CA ALA A 146 -6.11 1.57 1.74
C ALA A 146 -5.88 2.97 2.34
N ALA A 147 -6.63 3.98 1.90
CA ALA A 147 -6.55 5.33 2.44
C ALA A 147 -6.96 5.38 3.93
N GLU A 148 -8.09 4.77 4.29
CA GLU A 148 -8.55 4.66 5.67
C GLU A 148 -7.54 3.94 6.58
N SER A 149 -6.85 2.93 6.07
CA SER A 149 -5.83 2.20 6.84
C SER A 149 -4.58 3.04 7.14
N LEU A 150 -4.27 4.01 6.30
CA LEU A 150 -3.07 4.87 6.41
C LEU A 150 -3.33 6.18 7.14
N ILE A 151 -4.45 6.85 6.86
CA ILE A 151 -4.76 8.19 7.37
C ILE A 151 -5.96 8.20 8.33
N GLY A 152 -6.83 7.21 8.23
CA GLY A 152 -8.03 7.13 9.05
C GLY A 152 -9.35 7.33 8.28
N PRO A 153 -10.49 7.11 8.97
CA PRO A 153 -11.80 6.97 8.32
C PRO A 153 -12.41 8.30 7.81
N ALA A 154 -11.84 9.43 8.18
CA ALA A 154 -12.33 10.74 7.70
C ALA A 154 -11.93 11.04 6.25
N PHE A 155 -10.94 10.33 5.70
CA PHE A 155 -10.43 10.56 4.34
C PHE A 155 -11.40 10.05 3.27
N ARG A 156 -11.70 10.89 2.29
CA ARG A 156 -12.65 10.59 1.23
C ARG A 156 -11.97 10.58 -0.14
N VAL A 157 -11.63 9.40 -0.63
CA VAL A 157 -10.98 9.22 -1.94
C VAL A 157 -11.73 9.93 -3.07
N THR A 158 -13.06 9.93 -3.04
CA THR A 158 -13.88 10.58 -4.08
C THR A 158 -13.73 12.10 -4.14
N LEU A 159 -13.35 12.74 -3.03
CA LEU A 159 -13.17 14.19 -2.92
C LEU A 159 -11.69 14.62 -2.99
N ASP A 160 -10.82 13.74 -2.50
CA ASP A 160 -9.42 14.07 -2.21
C ASP A 160 -8.42 13.41 -3.16
N ARG A 161 -8.91 12.65 -4.15
CA ARG A 161 -8.06 11.94 -5.12
C ARG A 161 -7.15 12.89 -5.92
N GLY A 162 -5.97 12.42 -6.27
CA GLY A 162 -5.02 13.17 -7.10
C GLY A 162 -4.34 14.34 -6.39
N ARG A 163 -4.60 14.58 -5.09
CA ARG A 163 -3.99 15.64 -4.28
C ARG A 163 -2.91 15.08 -3.36
N LYS A 164 -1.90 15.90 -3.05
CA LYS A 164 -0.87 15.59 -2.07
C LYS A 164 -1.29 16.05 -0.68
N PHE A 165 -1.00 15.21 0.31
CA PHE A 165 -1.18 15.50 1.74
C PHE A 165 0.15 15.29 2.45
N ASP A 166 0.47 16.18 3.39
CA ASP A 166 1.62 16.01 4.26
C ASP A 166 1.26 15.02 5.38
N VAL A 167 2.17 14.09 5.64
CA VAL A 167 2.02 13.06 6.65
C VAL A 167 3.33 12.86 7.40
N PRO A 168 3.30 12.54 8.72
CA PRO A 168 4.53 12.46 9.52
C PRO A 168 5.39 11.22 9.22
N TRP A 169 4.85 10.22 8.53
CA TRP A 169 5.47 8.91 8.30
C TRP A 169 5.96 8.70 6.85
N ALA A 170 5.77 9.67 5.96
CA ALA A 170 6.33 9.72 4.60
C ALA A 170 6.48 11.18 4.16
N ARG A 171 7.25 11.43 3.10
CA ARG A 171 7.40 12.80 2.54
C ARG A 171 6.12 13.31 1.86
N GLY A 172 5.18 12.44 1.54
CA GLY A 172 3.89 12.78 1.01
C GLY A 172 2.97 11.58 0.91
N PHE A 173 1.68 11.88 0.94
CA PHE A 173 0.62 10.91 0.72
C PHE A 173 -0.30 11.40 -0.37
N ALA A 174 -0.79 10.48 -1.19
CA ALA A 174 -1.85 10.74 -2.15
C ALA A 174 -2.80 9.54 -2.19
N ALA A 175 -3.98 9.73 -2.78
CA ALA A 175 -4.89 8.63 -3.02
C ALA A 175 -5.57 8.76 -4.37
N THR A 176 -5.96 7.64 -4.94
CA THR A 176 -6.82 7.55 -6.12
C THR A 176 -7.74 6.35 -6.00
N VAL A 177 -8.60 6.14 -6.99
CA VAL A 177 -9.51 5.00 -7.01
C VAL A 177 -8.76 3.68 -7.13
N HIS A 178 -9.33 2.60 -6.56
CA HIS A 178 -8.76 1.28 -6.78
C HIS A 178 -9.07 0.81 -8.22
N PRO A 179 -8.10 0.28 -8.98
CA PRO A 179 -8.34 -0.15 -10.37
C PRO A 179 -9.52 -1.13 -10.53
N SER A 180 -9.76 -1.99 -9.53
CA SER A 180 -10.90 -2.91 -9.55
C SER A 180 -12.27 -2.23 -9.54
N SER A 181 -12.39 -0.98 -9.07
CA SER A 181 -13.65 -0.25 -9.13
C SER A 181 -14.02 0.11 -10.57
N ILE A 182 -13.02 0.44 -11.39
CA ILE A 182 -13.20 0.70 -12.82
C ILE A 182 -13.67 -0.58 -13.53
N LEU A 183 -13.06 -1.73 -13.21
CA LEU A 183 -13.44 -3.02 -13.81
C LEU A 183 -14.88 -3.45 -13.46
N ARG A 184 -15.38 -3.07 -12.29
CA ARG A 184 -16.74 -3.36 -11.82
C ARG A 184 -17.76 -2.30 -12.20
N GLY A 185 -17.30 -1.13 -12.63
CA GLY A 185 -18.16 -0.03 -13.04
C GLY A 185 -18.87 -0.29 -14.36
N ASP A 186 -19.75 0.65 -14.72
CA ASP A 186 -20.47 0.65 -15.97
C ASP A 186 -19.48 0.56 -17.15
N PRO A 187 -19.68 -0.37 -18.11
CA PRO A 187 -18.84 -0.48 -19.29
C PRO A 187 -18.70 0.84 -20.06
N ASP A 188 -19.76 1.64 -20.17
CA ASP A 188 -19.78 2.89 -20.93
C ASP A 188 -18.99 4.01 -20.24
N GLU A 189 -18.81 3.94 -18.90
CA GLU A 189 -18.05 4.90 -18.12
C GLU A 189 -16.59 4.48 -17.87
N ARG A 190 -16.19 3.26 -18.27
CA ARG A 190 -14.86 2.70 -17.95
C ARG A 190 -13.71 3.51 -18.54
N GLU A 191 -13.85 3.98 -19.76
CA GLU A 191 -12.80 4.75 -20.42
C GLU A 191 -12.60 6.09 -19.73
N LYS A 192 -13.66 6.79 -19.37
CA LYS A 192 -13.63 8.03 -18.61
C LYS A 192 -13.03 7.83 -17.21
N ALA A 193 -13.44 6.75 -16.53
CA ALA A 193 -12.89 6.41 -15.22
C ALA A 193 -11.39 6.05 -15.29
N PHE A 194 -10.97 5.37 -16.37
CA PHE A 194 -9.56 5.07 -16.63
C PHE A 194 -8.77 6.35 -16.91
N ALA A 195 -9.27 7.23 -17.76
CA ALA A 195 -8.63 8.53 -18.05
C ALA A 195 -8.47 9.37 -16.78
N ALA A 196 -9.46 9.36 -15.88
CA ALA A 196 -9.39 10.03 -14.59
C ALA A 196 -8.32 9.40 -13.66
N LEU A 197 -8.17 8.07 -13.66
CA LEU A 197 -7.08 7.41 -12.94
C LEU A 197 -5.70 7.84 -13.48
N VAL A 198 -5.54 7.88 -14.80
CA VAL A 198 -4.29 8.32 -15.45
C VAL A 198 -3.98 9.77 -15.09
N ALA A 199 -4.98 10.66 -15.05
CA ALA A 199 -4.82 12.05 -14.65
C ALA A 199 -4.31 12.18 -13.20
N ASP A 200 -4.88 11.42 -12.26
CA ASP A 200 -4.40 11.38 -10.88
C ASP A 200 -2.94 10.91 -10.81
N LEU A 201 -2.59 9.83 -11.53
CA LEU A 201 -1.23 9.31 -11.54
C LEU A 201 -0.22 10.30 -12.12
N LYS A 202 -0.58 11.06 -13.16
CA LYS A 202 0.24 12.15 -13.71
C LYS A 202 0.47 13.26 -12.70
N ALA A 203 -0.57 13.66 -11.96
CA ALA A 203 -0.46 14.64 -10.89
C ALA A 203 0.51 14.14 -9.79
N ILE A 204 0.37 12.89 -9.35
CA ILE A 204 1.23 12.25 -8.35
C ILE A 204 2.69 12.18 -8.80
N ALA A 205 2.96 11.83 -10.07
CA ALA A 205 4.30 11.82 -10.63
C ALA A 205 4.92 13.24 -10.67
N GLY A 206 4.11 14.27 -10.93
CA GLY A 206 4.52 15.66 -10.83
C GLY A 206 4.97 16.05 -9.42
N MET A 207 4.20 15.67 -8.41
CA MET A 207 4.51 15.95 -6.99
C MET A 207 5.82 15.31 -6.54
N GLN A 208 6.11 14.08 -7.00
CA GLN A 208 7.35 13.36 -6.69
C GLN A 208 8.57 14.08 -7.27
N ARG A 209 8.50 14.61 -8.48
CA ARG A 209 9.61 15.36 -9.11
C ARG A 209 9.92 16.66 -8.36
N HIS A 210 8.92 17.37 -7.85
CA HIS A 210 9.13 18.59 -7.05
C HIS A 210 9.73 18.30 -5.68
N ALA A 211 9.36 17.22 -5.03
CA ALA A 211 9.97 16.78 -3.76
C ALA A 211 11.47 16.48 -3.89
N SER A 212 11.91 16.03 -5.06
CA SER A 212 13.32 15.73 -5.35
C SER A 212 14.17 16.97 -5.56
N SER A 213 13.58 18.06 -6.11
CA SER A 213 14.32 19.31 -6.40
C SER A 213 14.55 20.15 -5.14
N THR A 214 13.70 20.03 -4.12
CA THR A 214 13.85 20.72 -2.83
C THR A 214 14.89 20.06 -1.90
N ASP A 215 15.11 18.76 -2.03
CA ASP A 215 16.09 18.04 -1.20
C ASP A 215 17.56 18.23 -1.65
N ALA A 216 17.79 18.65 -2.88
CA ALA A 216 19.13 19.00 -3.35
C ALA A 216 19.70 20.26 -2.67
N GLY A 217 18.85 21.02 -1.93
CA GLY A 217 19.22 22.24 -1.21
C GLY A 217 19.26 22.14 0.32
N ALA A 218 18.78 21.04 0.93
CA ALA A 218 18.74 20.90 2.38
C ALA A 218 19.94 20.11 2.91
N GLN A 219 21.00 20.83 3.26
CA GLN A 219 22.17 20.34 3.98
C GLN A 219 21.80 19.79 5.37
N ARG A 220 22.45 18.64 5.69
CA ARG A 220 22.83 18.10 6.99
C ARG A 220 22.29 18.82 8.24
N LEU A 221 21.45 18.11 8.98
CA LEU A 221 21.22 18.44 10.39
C LEU A 221 22.54 18.38 11.16
N PRO A 222 22.86 19.38 12.04
CA PRO A 222 24.05 19.35 12.87
C PRO A 222 23.95 18.19 13.86
N GLN A 223 25.01 17.39 13.92
CA GLN A 223 25.19 16.40 14.97
C GLN A 223 25.31 17.15 16.30
N GLY A 224 24.33 17.01 17.18
CA GLY A 224 24.36 17.54 18.53
C GLY A 224 25.56 16.93 19.29
N GLU A 225 26.48 17.78 19.66
CA GLU A 225 27.54 17.50 20.60
C GLU A 225 26.92 16.99 21.92
N ARG A 226 27.20 15.75 22.26
CA ARG A 226 27.00 15.24 23.63
C ARG A 226 28.05 15.84 24.50
N GLY A 227 27.72 16.95 25.17
CA GLY A 227 28.52 17.49 26.24
C GLY A 227 28.67 16.47 27.37
N VAL A 228 29.87 16.03 27.58
CA VAL A 228 30.31 15.35 28.79
C VAL A 228 30.47 16.45 29.83
N ALA A 229 29.62 16.48 30.83
CA ALA A 229 29.84 17.24 32.07
C ALA A 229 30.28 16.25 33.14
N GLY A 230 31.40 16.57 33.76
CA GLY A 230 32.08 15.85 34.83
C GLY A 230 31.35 15.76 36.18
#